data_3af1bda335f3c9f34afb8b42bf2ef474
#
_entry.id   3af1bda335f3c9f34afb8b42bf2ef474
#
_cell.length_a   1.000
_cell.length_b   1.000
_cell.length_c   1.000
_cell.angle_alpha   90.00
_cell.angle_beta   90.00
_cell.angle_gamma   90.00
#
_symmetry.space_group_name_H-M   'P 1'
#
loop_
_entity.id
_entity.type
_entity.pdbx_description
1 polymer ?
#
loop_
_entity_poly.entity_id
_entity_poly.type
_entity_poly.pdbx_seq_one_letter_code
_entity_poly.pdbx_strand_id
1 'polypeptide(L)'
;ATYQIGKTITVMANCERNGGSGAITVTININGQVKTAEVIPYTAGLPAMYQTVVFSVYTTSPVVDISVSLRVRGQYTTSASVWPLVMVSRSGNNFTN
;
A
#
# COMPACT_ATOMS: atom_id res chain seq x y z
N ALA A 1 -1.79 -29.91 20.65
CA ALA A 1 -0.99 -29.07 19.77
C ALA A 1 -1.64 -27.71 19.56
N THR A 2 -0.86 -26.67 19.59
CA THR A 2 -1.37 -25.31 19.34
C THR A 2 -1.19 -24.99 17.86
N TYR A 3 -2.28 -24.66 17.21
CA TYR A 3 -2.25 -24.27 15.80
C TYR A 3 -2.26 -22.76 15.71
N GLN A 4 -1.23 -22.22 15.10
CA GLN A 4 -1.22 -20.79 14.76
C GLN A 4 -1.77 -20.64 13.35
N ILE A 5 -2.82 -19.86 13.24
CA ILE A 5 -3.38 -19.52 11.94
C ILE A 5 -2.72 -18.24 11.48
N GLY A 6 -1.84 -18.38 10.50
CA GLY A 6 -1.24 -17.24 9.85
C GLY A 6 -2.10 -16.71 8.74
N LYS A 7 -1.90 -15.46 8.44
CA LYS A 7 -2.55 -14.78 7.31
C LYS A 7 -1.57 -13.84 6.64
N THR A 8 -1.75 -13.68 5.35
CA THR A 8 -1.02 -12.69 4.57
C THR A 8 -1.94 -11.51 4.31
N ILE A 9 -1.52 -10.35 4.77
CA ILE A 9 -2.20 -9.09 4.52
C ILE A 9 -1.53 -8.46 3.32
N THR A 10 -2.28 -8.19 2.27
CA THR A 10 -1.79 -7.51 1.08
C THR A 10 -2.53 -6.21 0.91
N VAL A 11 -1.78 -5.13 0.84
CA VAL A 11 -2.31 -3.81 0.58
C VAL A 11 -1.85 -3.38 -0.81
N MET A 12 -2.81 -3.03 -1.65
CA MET A 12 -2.56 -2.44 -2.96
C MET A 12 -2.95 -0.97 -2.89
N ALA A 13 -1.97 -0.10 -2.96
CA ALA A 13 -2.21 1.34 -2.99
C ALA A 13 -2.23 1.81 -4.44
N ASN A 14 -3.41 2.07 -4.96
CA ASN A 14 -3.57 2.63 -6.30
C ASN A 14 -3.44 4.15 -6.19
N CYS A 15 -2.36 4.69 -6.72
CA CYS A 15 -2.04 6.09 -6.63
C CYS A 15 -2.29 6.79 -7.96
N GLU A 16 -2.86 7.97 -7.90
CA GLU A 16 -3.05 8.84 -9.06
C GLU A 16 -2.43 10.20 -8.76
N ARG A 17 -1.60 10.65 -9.69
CA ARG A 17 -1.15 12.04 -9.68
C ARG A 17 -2.19 12.88 -10.40
N ASN A 18 -2.77 13.84 -9.68
CA ASN A 18 -3.81 14.71 -10.24
C ASN A 18 -3.24 15.94 -10.92
N GLY A 19 -2.03 16.35 -10.56
CA GLY A 19 -1.39 17.51 -11.17
C GLY A 19 -0.05 17.82 -10.52
N GLY A 20 0.65 18.79 -11.11
CA GLY A 20 1.93 19.28 -10.62
C GLY A 20 3.09 18.36 -10.96
N SER A 21 4.28 18.78 -10.53
CA SER A 21 5.53 18.08 -10.82
C SER A 21 6.32 17.72 -9.56
N GLY A 22 5.75 17.96 -8.39
CA GLY A 22 6.41 17.67 -7.13
C GLY A 22 6.55 16.18 -6.87
N ALA A 23 7.39 15.84 -5.91
CA ALA A 23 7.59 14.46 -5.50
C ALA A 23 6.40 13.97 -4.67
N ILE A 24 5.93 12.79 -4.98
CA ILE A 24 4.86 12.12 -4.23
C ILE A 24 5.39 10.78 -3.76
N THR A 25 5.30 10.56 -2.46
CA THR A 25 5.73 9.31 -1.83
C THR A 25 4.54 8.65 -1.16
N VAL A 26 4.32 7.37 -1.46
CA VAL A 26 3.32 6.55 -0.77
C VAL A 26 4.02 5.68 0.27
N THR A 27 3.42 5.60 1.45
CA THR A 27 3.91 4.75 2.53
C THR A 27 2.78 3.82 2.99
N ILE A 28 3.06 2.53 2.97
CA ILE A 28 2.15 1.49 3.45
C ILE A 28 2.76 0.93 4.73
N ASN A 29 1.99 0.94 5.79
CA ASN A 29 2.38 0.36 7.08
C ASN A 29 1.40 -0.76 7.42
N ILE A 30 1.93 -1.94 7.65
CA ILE A 30 1.16 -3.10 8.10
C ILE A 30 1.82 -3.62 9.38
N ASN A 31 1.18 -3.42 10.51
CA ASN A 31 1.69 -3.86 11.83
C ASN A 31 3.12 -3.39 12.10
N GLY A 32 3.45 -2.17 11.73
CA GLY A 32 4.78 -1.61 11.93
C GLY A 32 5.79 -1.94 10.84
N GLN A 33 5.47 -2.83 9.92
CA GLN A 33 6.30 -3.07 8.74
C GLN A 33 5.91 -2.10 7.64
N VAL A 34 6.91 -1.45 7.05
CA VAL A 34 6.70 -0.29 6.20
C VAL A 34 7.32 -0.50 4.84
N LYS A 35 6.57 -0.15 3.81
CA LYS A 35 7.08 0.01 2.45
C LYS A 35 6.81 1.42 1.98
N THR A 36 7.83 2.06 1.45
CA THR A 36 7.75 3.41 0.88
C THR A 36 8.16 3.35 -0.58
N ALA A 37 7.40 4.01 -1.42
CA ALA A 37 7.69 4.08 -2.85
C ALA A 37 7.38 5.47 -3.39
N GLU A 38 8.15 5.89 -4.37
CA GLU A 38 7.91 7.14 -5.08
C GLU A 38 6.92 6.92 -6.21
N VAL A 39 5.93 7.79 -6.30
CA VAL A 39 4.94 7.76 -7.37
C VAL A 39 5.52 8.44 -8.60
N ILE A 40 5.26 7.87 -9.77
CA ILE A 40 5.81 8.31 -11.05
C ILE A 40 5.62 9.82 -11.22
N PRO A 41 6.68 10.57 -11.58
CA PRO A 41 6.57 12.00 -11.80
C PRO A 41 5.63 12.34 -12.95
N TYR A 42 4.90 13.42 -12.81
CA TYR A 42 4.08 13.95 -13.88
C TYR A 42 4.96 14.44 -15.03
N THR A 43 4.60 14.05 -16.23
CA THR A 43 5.22 14.56 -17.46
C THR A 43 4.19 15.37 -18.22
N ALA A 44 4.51 16.60 -18.55
CA ALA A 44 3.60 17.49 -19.28
C ALA A 44 3.17 16.86 -20.61
N GLY A 45 1.87 16.96 -20.92
CA GLY A 45 1.30 16.43 -22.14
C GLY A 45 0.87 14.97 -22.08
N LEU A 46 1.11 14.29 -20.97
CA LEU A 46 0.59 12.94 -20.74
C LEU A 46 -0.71 13.00 -19.93
N PRO A 47 -1.58 11.98 -20.12
CA PRO A 47 -2.76 11.86 -19.27
C PRO A 47 -2.38 11.62 -17.81
N ALA A 48 -3.36 11.67 -16.93
CA ALA A 48 -3.17 11.37 -15.51
C ALA A 48 -2.40 10.06 -15.34
N MET A 49 -1.44 10.06 -14.43
CA MET A 49 -0.57 8.90 -14.24
C MET A 49 -0.99 8.11 -13.03
N TYR A 50 -1.03 6.82 -13.22
CA TYR A 50 -1.41 5.88 -12.18
C TYR A 50 -0.25 4.95 -11.87
N GLN A 51 -0.10 4.64 -10.61
CA GLN A 51 0.87 3.65 -10.16
C GLN A 51 0.26 2.86 -9.02
N THR A 52 0.44 1.54 -9.06
CA THR A 52 0.03 0.67 -7.97
C THR A 52 1.25 0.21 -7.19
N VAL A 53 1.21 0.41 -5.88
CA VAL A 53 2.25 -0.08 -4.96
C VAL A 53 1.63 -1.19 -4.14
N VAL A 54 2.30 -2.33 -4.08
CA VAL A 54 1.80 -3.52 -3.40
C VAL A 54 2.76 -3.89 -2.27
N PHE A 55 2.20 -4.16 -1.11
CA PHE A 55 2.97 -4.63 0.04
C PHE A 55 2.21 -5.75 0.74
N SER A 56 2.90 -6.85 1.01
CA SER A 56 2.34 -8.01 1.67
C SER A 56 3.14 -8.34 2.93
N VAL A 57 2.43 -8.62 4.01
CA VAL A 57 3.02 -8.99 5.29
C VAL A 57 2.31 -10.24 5.82
N TYR A 58 3.08 -11.25 6.15
CA TYR A 58 2.56 -12.41 6.86
C TYR A 58 2.53 -12.13 8.36
N THR A 59 1.42 -12.46 9.00
CA THR A 59 1.28 -12.26 10.44
C THR A 59 0.42 -13.34 11.07
N THR A 60 0.72 -13.65 12.31
CA THR A 60 -0.11 -14.49 13.19
C THR A 60 -0.83 -13.65 14.24
N SER A 61 -0.64 -12.35 14.22
CA SER A 61 -1.28 -11.43 15.16
C SER A 61 -2.78 -11.40 14.95
N PRO A 62 -3.59 -11.43 16.03
CA PRO A 62 -5.04 -11.27 15.90
C PRO A 62 -5.44 -9.83 15.53
N VAL A 63 -4.54 -8.87 15.73
CA VAL A 63 -4.80 -7.46 15.44
C VAL A 63 -3.99 -7.06 14.21
N VAL A 64 -4.63 -6.39 13.27
CA VAL A 64 -4.00 -5.88 12.07
C VAL A 64 -4.24 -4.38 12.00
N ASP A 65 -3.14 -3.62 12.10
CA ASP A 65 -3.14 -2.18 11.93
C ASP A 65 -2.57 -1.84 10.58
N ILE A 66 -3.34 -1.13 9.77
CA ILE A 66 -2.94 -0.75 8.42
C ILE A 66 -3.08 0.76 8.28
N SER A 67 -2.05 1.38 7.74
CA SER A 67 -2.14 2.76 7.30
C SER A 67 -1.52 2.92 5.92
N VAL A 68 -2.15 3.75 5.12
CA VAL A 68 -1.64 4.15 3.79
C VAL A 68 -1.65 5.67 3.76
N SER A 69 -0.50 6.25 3.50
CA SER A 69 -0.36 7.70 3.48
C SER A 69 0.38 8.17 2.24
N LEU A 70 0.02 9.36 1.79
CA LEU A 70 0.74 10.06 0.74
C LEU A 70 1.43 11.27 1.33
N ARG A 71 2.68 11.47 0.94
CA ARG A 71 3.41 12.69 1.21
C ARG A 71 3.66 13.41 -0.10
N VAL A 72 3.15 14.61 -0.18
CA VAL A 72 3.33 15.47 -1.35
C VAL A 72 4.35 16.53 -0.98
N ARG A 73 5.46 16.53 -1.69
CA ARG A 73 6.46 17.61 -1.61
C ARG A 73 6.31 18.40 -2.88
N GLY A 74 5.72 19.57 -2.74
CA GLY A 74 5.46 20.08 -3.96
C GLY A 74 5.73 21.50 -4.24
N GLN A 75 6.14 21.67 -5.41
CA GLN A 75 6.06 22.90 -6.11
C GLN A 75 4.84 22.79 -7.04
N TYR A 76 4.13 23.89 -7.25
CA TYR A 76 3.14 24.00 -8.34
C TYR A 76 1.95 23.03 -8.23
N THR A 77 1.08 23.26 -7.28
CA THR A 77 -0.20 22.55 -7.24
C THR A 77 -0.11 21.02 -7.36
N THR A 78 0.98 20.44 -6.86
CA THR A 78 1.11 18.99 -6.85
C THR A 78 0.03 18.39 -5.98
N SER A 79 -0.72 17.46 -6.53
CA SER A 79 -1.76 16.76 -5.80
C SER A 79 -1.85 15.31 -6.25
N ALA A 80 -2.29 14.48 -5.34
CA ALA A 80 -2.42 13.05 -5.59
C ALA A 80 -3.56 12.46 -4.78
N SER A 81 -4.07 11.35 -5.25
CA SER A 81 -5.06 10.56 -4.54
C SER A 81 -4.57 9.13 -4.42
N VAL A 82 -5.00 8.44 -3.38
CA VAL A 82 -4.71 7.02 -3.19
C VAL A 82 -6.00 6.28 -2.86
N TRP A 83 -6.16 5.13 -3.52
CA TRP A 83 -7.27 4.21 -3.24
C TRP A 83 -6.67 2.90 -2.75
N PRO A 84 -6.65 2.67 -1.43
CA PRO A 84 -6.14 1.42 -0.89
C PRO A 84 -7.16 0.30 -1.05
N LEU A 85 -6.66 -0.87 -1.39
CA LEU A 85 -7.41 -2.11 -1.38
C LEU A 85 -6.69 -3.09 -0.47
N VAL A 86 -7.41 -3.69 0.46
CA VAL A 86 -6.84 -4.64 1.41
C VAL A 86 -7.40 -6.02 1.13
N MET A 87 -6.50 -6.99 0.98
CA MET A 87 -6.84 -8.40 0.83
C MET A 87 -6.22 -9.20 1.96
N VAL A 88 -6.98 -10.16 2.45
CA VAL A 88 -6.51 -11.08 3.50
C VAL A 88 -6.58 -12.50 2.97
N SER A 89 -5.43 -13.15 2.93
CA SER A 89 -5.33 -14.56 2.57
C SER A 89 -4.92 -15.34 3.79
N ARG A 90 -5.75 -16.27 4.22
CA ARG A 90 -5.43 -17.14 5.34
C ARG A 90 -4.66 -18.35 4.85
N SER A 91 -3.70 -18.79 5.66
CA SER A 91 -3.06 -20.08 5.44
C SER A 91 -4.09 -21.18 5.59
N GLY A 92 -3.97 -22.19 4.75
CA GLY A 92 -4.81 -23.36 4.89
C GLY A 92 -4.58 -24.04 6.23
N ASN A 93 -5.63 -24.60 6.80
CA ASN A 93 -5.53 -25.40 8.00
C ASN A 93 -5.17 -26.83 7.63
N ASN A 94 -4.12 -27.34 8.24
CA ASN A 94 -3.86 -28.77 8.17
C ASN A 94 -4.61 -29.47 9.30
N PHE A 95 -5.57 -30.26 8.92
CA PHE A 95 -6.27 -31.10 9.87
C PHE A 95 -5.66 -32.50 9.79
N THR A 96 -5.00 -32.87 10.87
CA THR A 96 -4.49 -34.24 11.01
C THR A 96 -5.28 -34.95 12.08
N ASN A 97 -5.80 -36.06 11.71
CA ASN A 97 -6.46 -36.96 12.66
C ASN A 97 -5.44 -37.77 13.44
#